data_c16fa4ff24f11d186bd9e7412c40b599
#
_entry.id   c16fa4ff24f11d186bd9e7412c40b599
#
_cell.length_a   1.000
_cell.length_b   1.000
_cell.length_c   1.000
_cell.angle_alpha   90.00
_cell.angle_beta   90.00
_cell.angle_gamma   90.00
#
_symmetry.space_group_name_H-M   'P 1'
#
loop_
_entity.id
_entity.type
_entity.pdbx_description
1 polymer ?
#
loop_
_entity_poly.entity_id
_entity_poly.type
_entity_poly.pdbx_seq_one_letter_code
_entity_poly.pdbx_strand_id
1 'polypeptide(L)'
;MGTRISSIHGRMVLDSRGNPTVEVDCITEDGTLGRAMVPSGASTGRHEAVELRDGGGRWAGKGVDKAVANVNGPIAEALVGMDASDQGVIDAAMMALDSTPNKGEIGANAMLGVSMACLRATVGTGDIWQHISDGEASIPVPLMNILNGGAHANSNVDVQEFMVVPHGFDSYPEALRAGTEIYHSLRAVLKEAGLLGGVGDEGGFAPNLPRNEEGLRYVVEAITGAGYTPGEQVSIALDVASQEFLHDDGYHIDGKVMSGSELGQLYSSWLDDYPIVSIEDPFGEDDWDSWVEFTQREGHRVQVVGDDLYVTNPERLAHGIDIGASNAILIKLNQIGTVTETLVVIAMAKAAGYGTIISHRSGETADSIISDISVGTDAGQIKTGAPARSDRTAKYNQLLRISENCNKYADMF
;
A
#
# COMPACT_ATOMS: atom_id res chain seq x y z
N MET A 1 30.76 14.38 -6.62
CA MET A 1 29.94 14.50 -7.83
C MET A 1 28.86 15.52 -7.52
N GLY A 2 28.43 16.32 -8.48
CA GLY A 2 27.53 17.45 -8.19
C GLY A 2 26.09 16.97 -8.04
N THR A 3 25.68 16.63 -6.83
CA THR A 3 24.31 16.27 -6.45
C THR A 3 23.37 17.48 -6.33
N ARG A 4 23.86 18.70 -6.68
CA ARG A 4 23.02 19.89 -6.70
C ARG A 4 21.95 19.81 -7.78
N ILE A 5 20.73 20.17 -7.42
CA ILE A 5 19.58 20.19 -8.32
C ILE A 5 19.76 21.31 -9.35
N SER A 6 19.84 20.95 -10.63
CA SER A 6 19.88 21.90 -11.75
C SER A 6 18.50 22.24 -12.27
N SER A 7 17.56 21.29 -12.24
CA SER A 7 16.17 21.53 -12.64
C SER A 7 15.21 20.52 -12.04
N ILE A 8 13.96 20.96 -11.83
CA ILE A 8 12.81 20.13 -11.47
C ILE A 8 11.72 20.40 -12.50
N HIS A 9 11.12 19.34 -13.04
CA HIS A 9 10.04 19.46 -14.01
C HIS A 9 8.93 18.46 -13.74
N GLY A 10 7.72 18.97 -13.49
CA GLY A 10 6.50 18.20 -13.32
C GLY A 10 5.68 18.12 -14.60
N ARG A 11 5.03 17.00 -14.83
CA ARG A 11 4.05 16.80 -15.90
C ARG A 11 2.90 15.90 -15.44
N MET A 12 1.80 15.96 -16.16
CA MET A 12 0.69 15.04 -16.01
C MET A 12 1.00 13.75 -16.78
N VAL A 13 0.71 12.61 -16.14
CA VAL A 13 0.67 11.27 -16.75
C VAL A 13 -0.64 10.58 -16.35
N LEU A 14 -0.88 9.35 -16.80
CA LEU A 14 -2.06 8.59 -16.42
C LEU A 14 -1.72 7.46 -15.45
N ASP A 15 -2.59 7.26 -14.46
CA ASP A 15 -2.57 6.09 -13.57
C ASP A 15 -3.20 4.85 -14.24
N SER A 16 -3.18 3.71 -13.55
CA SER A 16 -3.72 2.41 -14.01
C SER A 16 -5.26 2.41 -14.23
N ARG A 17 -5.96 3.43 -13.74
CA ARG A 17 -7.40 3.64 -13.93
C ARG A 17 -7.70 4.64 -15.05
N GLY A 18 -6.66 5.20 -15.69
CA GLY A 18 -6.78 6.24 -16.71
C GLY A 18 -7.07 7.63 -16.15
N ASN A 19 -6.87 7.85 -14.85
CA ASN A 19 -6.97 9.18 -14.25
C ASN A 19 -5.61 9.90 -14.31
N PRO A 20 -5.61 11.26 -14.43
CA PRO A 20 -4.40 12.04 -14.33
C PRO A 20 -3.69 11.85 -12.99
N THR A 21 -2.35 11.80 -13.03
CA THR A 21 -1.47 11.88 -11.86
C THR A 21 -0.19 12.65 -12.21
N VAL A 22 0.67 12.87 -11.22
CA VAL A 22 1.88 13.68 -11.34
C VAL A 22 3.10 12.79 -11.62
N GLU A 23 3.90 13.16 -12.62
CA GLU A 23 5.26 12.66 -12.82
C GLU A 23 6.24 13.82 -12.67
N VAL A 24 7.38 13.59 -12.02
CA VAL A 24 8.43 14.58 -11.79
C VAL A 24 9.78 14.06 -12.26
N ASP A 25 10.52 14.93 -12.96
CA ASP A 25 11.95 14.79 -13.25
C ASP A 25 12.73 15.74 -12.33
N CYS A 26 13.74 15.21 -11.63
CA CYS A 26 14.78 15.96 -10.96
C CYS A 26 16.10 15.70 -11.69
N ILE A 27 16.79 16.74 -12.15
CA ILE A 27 18.10 16.65 -12.82
C ILE A 27 19.13 17.37 -11.95
N THR A 28 20.25 16.71 -11.69
CA THR A 28 21.39 17.28 -10.97
C THR A 28 22.39 17.95 -11.90
N GLU A 29 23.34 18.74 -11.38
CA GLU A 29 24.35 19.45 -12.17
C GLU A 29 25.27 18.50 -12.96
N ASP A 30 25.45 17.26 -12.50
CA ASP A 30 26.21 16.25 -13.26
C ASP A 30 25.37 15.51 -14.34
N GLY A 31 24.11 15.91 -14.51
CA GLY A 31 23.18 15.36 -15.50
C GLY A 31 22.45 14.09 -15.07
N THR A 32 22.58 13.67 -13.81
CA THR A 32 21.81 12.51 -13.29
C THR A 32 20.34 12.85 -13.25
N LEU A 33 19.51 11.97 -13.83
CA LEU A 33 18.05 12.09 -13.86
C LEU A 33 17.42 11.17 -12.82
N GLY A 34 16.65 11.73 -11.91
CA GLY A 34 15.66 11.02 -11.10
C GLY A 34 14.26 11.28 -11.63
N ARG A 35 13.49 10.23 -11.94
CA ARG A 35 12.08 10.32 -12.39
C ARG A 35 11.19 9.54 -11.48
N ALA A 36 10.06 10.10 -11.07
CA ALA A 36 9.08 9.44 -10.23
C ALA A 36 7.64 9.76 -10.64
N MET A 37 6.76 8.78 -10.48
CA MET A 37 5.32 8.89 -10.72
C MET A 37 4.56 8.63 -9.42
N VAL A 38 3.57 9.46 -9.12
CA VAL A 38 2.80 9.40 -7.88
C VAL A 38 1.58 8.51 -8.04
N PRO A 39 1.32 7.56 -7.10
CA PRO A 39 0.08 6.78 -7.09
C PRO A 39 -1.11 7.60 -6.57
N SER A 40 -2.33 7.11 -6.79
CA SER A 40 -3.59 7.78 -6.41
C SER A 40 -4.56 6.80 -5.75
N GLY A 41 -5.20 7.16 -4.64
CA GLY A 41 -6.22 6.35 -3.97
C GLY A 41 -7.56 6.32 -4.70
N ALA A 42 -8.37 5.26 -4.48
CA ALA A 42 -9.79 5.21 -4.86
C ALA A 42 -10.64 5.70 -3.68
N SER A 43 -10.53 5.04 -2.55
CA SER A 43 -10.96 5.54 -1.24
C SER A 43 -9.81 6.34 -0.64
N THR A 44 -10.12 7.41 0.07
CA THR A 44 -9.13 8.21 0.79
C THR A 44 -9.60 8.37 2.23
N GLY A 45 -8.79 7.94 3.19
CA GLY A 45 -9.04 8.18 4.61
C GLY A 45 -9.17 9.69 4.87
N ARG A 46 -10.07 10.07 5.75
CA ARG A 46 -10.38 11.49 6.06
C ARG A 46 -9.16 12.29 6.52
N HIS A 47 -8.18 11.60 7.09
CA HIS A 47 -6.97 12.20 7.67
C HIS A 47 -5.74 12.14 6.77
N GLU A 48 -5.87 11.67 5.51
CA GLU A 48 -4.77 11.68 4.54
C GLU A 48 -4.33 13.09 4.17
N ALA A 49 -3.06 13.22 3.79
CA ALA A 49 -2.57 14.42 3.11
C ALA A 49 -3.29 14.61 1.76
N VAL A 50 -3.52 15.87 1.38
CA VAL A 50 -4.39 16.20 0.25
C VAL A 50 -3.72 15.86 -1.08
N GLU A 51 -4.34 14.97 -1.85
CA GLU A 51 -4.08 14.84 -3.27
C GLU A 51 -4.74 16.01 -4.00
N LEU A 52 -3.93 16.99 -4.42
CA LEU A 52 -4.44 18.21 -5.03
C LEU A 52 -5.01 17.92 -6.42
N ARG A 53 -6.32 18.15 -6.58
CA ARG A 53 -7.09 18.00 -7.81
C ARG A 53 -7.63 19.34 -8.29
N ASP A 54 -7.78 19.50 -9.62
CA ASP A 54 -8.24 20.77 -10.21
C ASP A 54 -9.72 21.02 -9.96
N GLY A 55 -10.53 19.95 -9.84
CA GLY A 55 -11.98 20.05 -9.87
C GLY A 55 -12.52 20.40 -11.26
N GLY A 56 -13.77 20.80 -11.32
CA GLY A 56 -14.42 21.23 -12.58
C GLY A 56 -14.75 20.06 -13.53
N GLY A 57 -14.99 20.37 -14.82
CA GLY A 57 -15.48 19.40 -15.81
C GLY A 57 -14.40 18.63 -16.57
N ARG A 58 -13.17 19.17 -16.69
CA ARG A 58 -12.07 18.47 -17.37
C ARG A 58 -11.60 17.30 -16.53
N TRP A 59 -11.27 16.16 -17.19
CA TRP A 59 -10.86 14.94 -16.52
C TRP A 59 -11.86 14.47 -15.44
N ALA A 60 -13.16 14.77 -15.61
CA ALA A 60 -14.19 14.52 -14.60
C ALA A 60 -13.82 15.09 -13.20
N GLY A 61 -13.13 16.22 -13.15
CA GLY A 61 -12.68 16.89 -11.94
C GLY A 61 -11.35 16.36 -11.36
N LYS A 62 -10.77 15.32 -11.95
CA LYS A 62 -9.55 14.65 -11.46
C LYS A 62 -8.25 15.18 -12.07
N GLY A 63 -8.27 16.33 -12.76
CA GLY A 63 -7.08 16.99 -13.29
C GLY A 63 -6.04 17.30 -12.21
N VAL A 64 -4.77 17.43 -12.61
CA VAL A 64 -3.62 17.72 -11.71
C VAL A 64 -2.80 18.93 -12.18
N ASP A 65 -3.39 19.80 -13.01
CA ASP A 65 -2.69 20.97 -13.55
C ASP A 65 -2.18 21.91 -12.43
N LYS A 66 -2.93 22.06 -11.32
CA LYS A 66 -2.50 22.84 -10.15
C LYS A 66 -1.28 22.21 -9.46
N ALA A 67 -1.31 20.91 -9.23
CA ALA A 67 -0.18 20.18 -8.62
C ALA A 67 1.07 20.26 -9.51
N VAL A 68 0.91 20.10 -10.83
CA VAL A 68 1.99 20.27 -11.82
C VAL A 68 2.53 21.71 -11.82
N ALA A 69 1.66 22.70 -11.73
CA ALA A 69 2.08 24.11 -11.63
C ALA A 69 2.86 24.37 -10.33
N ASN A 70 2.46 23.76 -9.21
CA ASN A 70 3.19 23.87 -7.95
C ASN A 70 4.59 23.21 -8.01
N VAL A 71 4.74 22.09 -8.72
CA VAL A 71 6.06 21.48 -8.97
C VAL A 71 6.93 22.44 -9.81
N ASN A 72 6.40 22.97 -10.92
CA ASN A 72 7.16 23.80 -11.88
C ASN A 72 7.39 25.24 -11.42
N GLY A 73 6.68 25.70 -10.39
CA GLY A 73 6.80 27.02 -9.82
C GLY A 73 7.42 26.99 -8.42
N PRO A 74 6.61 27.15 -7.33
CA PRO A 74 7.15 27.37 -6.00
C PRO A 74 8.09 26.27 -5.51
N ILE A 75 7.84 24.99 -5.83
CA ILE A 75 8.76 23.91 -5.42
C ILE A 75 10.08 24.01 -6.17
N ALA A 76 10.07 24.13 -7.51
CA ALA A 76 11.29 24.24 -8.30
C ALA A 76 12.11 25.49 -7.90
N GLU A 77 11.45 26.65 -7.67
CA GLU A 77 12.11 27.88 -7.22
C GLU A 77 12.81 27.71 -5.86
N ALA A 78 12.21 26.93 -4.93
CA ALA A 78 12.78 26.69 -3.61
C ALA A 78 13.96 25.72 -3.64
N LEU A 79 13.94 24.70 -4.51
CA LEU A 79 14.85 23.57 -4.44
C LEU A 79 16.02 23.63 -5.43
N VAL A 80 15.90 24.36 -6.55
CA VAL A 80 17.01 24.48 -7.52
C VAL A 80 18.25 25.12 -6.84
N GLY A 81 19.40 24.44 -6.98
CA GLY A 81 20.66 24.80 -6.32
C GLY A 81 20.86 24.12 -4.96
N MET A 82 19.87 23.47 -4.37
CA MET A 82 20.02 22.65 -3.15
C MET A 82 20.67 21.29 -3.49
N ASP A 83 21.19 20.62 -2.49
CA ASP A 83 21.80 19.30 -2.64
C ASP A 83 20.72 18.20 -2.55
N ALA A 84 20.49 17.46 -3.63
CA ALA A 84 19.52 16.38 -3.65
C ALA A 84 19.81 15.23 -2.67
N SER A 85 21.07 15.08 -2.27
CA SER A 85 21.49 14.02 -1.33
C SER A 85 21.01 14.24 0.11
N ASP A 86 20.61 15.45 0.46
CA ASP A 86 20.02 15.75 1.77
C ASP A 86 18.49 15.69 1.70
N GLN A 87 17.97 14.45 1.64
CA GLN A 87 16.51 14.19 1.51
C GLN A 87 15.70 14.92 2.58
N GLY A 88 16.18 14.94 3.82
CA GLY A 88 15.47 15.60 4.93
C GLY A 88 15.35 17.11 4.74
N VAL A 89 16.39 17.77 4.23
CA VAL A 89 16.38 19.22 3.95
C VAL A 89 15.50 19.54 2.75
N ILE A 90 15.53 18.71 1.71
CA ILE A 90 14.66 18.84 0.54
C ILE A 90 13.17 18.76 0.95
N ASP A 91 12.80 17.72 1.69
CA ASP A 91 11.42 17.50 2.13
C ASP A 91 10.94 18.60 3.10
N ALA A 92 11.81 19.03 4.02
CA ALA A 92 11.53 20.15 4.94
C ALA A 92 11.31 21.47 4.19
N ALA A 93 12.10 21.74 3.15
CA ALA A 93 11.93 22.96 2.33
C ALA A 93 10.59 22.96 1.59
N MET A 94 10.14 21.81 1.07
CA MET A 94 8.80 21.68 0.44
C MET A 94 7.68 21.85 1.46
N MET A 95 7.77 21.23 2.63
CA MET A 95 6.78 21.37 3.69
C MET A 95 6.63 22.83 4.17
N ALA A 96 7.72 23.59 4.17
CA ALA A 96 7.69 25.00 4.55
C ALA A 96 6.94 25.91 3.55
N LEU A 97 6.64 25.43 2.33
CA LEU A 97 5.84 26.14 1.33
C LEU A 97 4.33 26.03 1.57
N ASP A 98 3.89 25.09 2.41
CA ASP A 98 2.48 24.80 2.68
C ASP A 98 2.14 25.15 4.14
N SER A 99 1.18 26.05 4.34
CA SER A 99 0.77 26.47 5.69
C SER A 99 -0.28 25.55 6.32
N THR A 100 -0.78 24.56 5.57
CA THR A 100 -1.85 23.67 6.02
C THR A 100 -1.27 22.38 6.64
N PRO A 101 -1.97 21.78 7.63
CA PRO A 101 -1.47 20.60 8.30
C PRO A 101 -1.49 19.34 7.40
N ASN A 102 -2.27 19.39 6.31
CA ASN A 102 -2.49 18.25 5.40
C ASN A 102 -1.98 18.50 3.97
N LYS A 103 -1.07 19.46 3.78
CA LYS A 103 -0.47 19.79 2.46
C LYS A 103 -1.51 20.23 1.40
N GLY A 104 -2.57 20.92 1.85
CA GLY A 104 -3.71 21.30 0.99
C GLY A 104 -3.43 22.41 -0.01
N GLU A 105 -2.41 23.25 0.19
CA GLU A 105 -2.04 24.36 -0.71
C GLU A 105 -1.14 23.89 -1.86
N ILE A 106 -0.09 23.14 -1.54
CA ILE A 106 0.89 22.65 -2.52
C ILE A 106 0.46 21.32 -3.13
N GLY A 107 -0.14 20.44 -2.32
CA GLY A 107 -0.56 19.10 -2.67
C GLY A 107 0.48 18.02 -2.32
N ALA A 108 0.04 17.00 -1.60
CA ALA A 108 0.90 15.85 -1.26
C ALA A 108 1.41 15.13 -2.51
N ASN A 109 0.61 15.08 -3.59
CA ASN A 109 1.02 14.51 -4.88
C ASN A 109 2.15 15.30 -5.55
N ALA A 110 2.16 16.63 -5.48
CA ALA A 110 3.26 17.46 -5.97
C ALA A 110 4.53 17.24 -5.13
N MET A 111 4.42 17.28 -3.80
CA MET A 111 5.55 17.09 -2.88
C MET A 111 6.16 15.69 -3.02
N LEU A 112 5.34 14.64 -3.02
CA LEU A 112 5.82 13.26 -3.12
C LEU A 112 6.53 12.99 -4.43
N GLY A 113 6.00 13.50 -5.55
CA GLY A 113 6.64 13.36 -6.85
C GLY A 113 8.07 13.92 -6.85
N VAL A 114 8.27 15.11 -6.26
CA VAL A 114 9.58 15.73 -6.14
C VAL A 114 10.47 14.98 -5.15
N SER A 115 9.96 14.62 -3.98
CA SER A 115 10.68 13.88 -2.94
C SER A 115 11.28 12.56 -3.48
N MET A 116 10.46 11.75 -4.17
CA MET A 116 10.90 10.50 -4.81
C MET A 116 11.89 10.75 -5.97
N ALA A 117 11.67 11.79 -6.77
CA ALA A 117 12.55 12.13 -7.89
C ALA A 117 13.94 12.57 -7.39
N CYS A 118 14.02 13.35 -6.31
CA CYS A 118 15.28 13.75 -5.68
C CYS A 118 16.04 12.54 -5.13
N LEU A 119 15.36 11.61 -4.44
CA LEU A 119 15.97 10.36 -3.97
C LEU A 119 16.60 9.59 -5.14
N ARG A 120 15.90 9.43 -6.24
CA ARG A 120 16.42 8.76 -7.45
C ARG A 120 17.59 9.51 -8.10
N ALA A 121 17.53 10.82 -8.17
CA ALA A 121 18.62 11.62 -8.70
C ALA A 121 19.89 11.51 -7.84
N THR A 122 19.74 11.36 -6.52
CA THR A 122 20.85 11.10 -5.61
C THR A 122 21.51 9.77 -5.85
N VAL A 123 20.72 8.72 -6.02
CA VAL A 123 21.19 7.34 -6.19
C VAL A 123 21.70 7.09 -7.61
N GLY A 124 21.10 7.74 -8.61
CA GLY A 124 21.46 7.59 -10.04
C GLY A 124 21.23 6.17 -10.53
N THR A 125 22.29 5.49 -10.96
CA THR A 125 22.25 4.08 -11.42
C THR A 125 22.45 3.07 -10.30
N GLY A 126 22.60 3.51 -9.05
CA GLY A 126 22.73 2.63 -7.89
C GLY A 126 21.38 2.06 -7.44
N ASP A 127 21.44 1.25 -6.41
CA ASP A 127 20.27 0.63 -5.81
C ASP A 127 19.67 1.52 -4.69
N ILE A 128 18.42 1.93 -4.85
CA ILE A 128 17.72 2.77 -3.86
C ILE A 128 17.64 2.05 -2.52
N TRP A 129 17.32 0.76 -2.51
CA TRP A 129 17.21 -0.03 -1.28
C TRP A 129 18.52 -0.05 -0.48
N GLN A 130 19.68 -0.10 -1.16
CA GLN A 130 20.99 -0.02 -0.48
C GLN A 130 21.27 1.36 0.11
N HIS A 131 20.81 2.42 -0.60
CA HIS A 131 21.02 3.80 -0.17
C HIS A 131 20.24 4.11 1.12
N ILE A 132 19.03 3.58 1.27
CA ILE A 132 18.17 3.82 2.45
C ILE A 132 18.38 2.81 3.58
N SER A 133 19.07 1.69 3.32
CA SER A 133 19.32 0.64 4.32
C SER A 133 20.31 1.10 5.38
N ASP A 134 20.02 0.80 6.63
CA ASP A 134 20.91 0.97 7.79
C ASP A 134 21.84 -0.25 8.03
N GLY A 135 21.83 -1.22 7.10
CA GLY A 135 22.64 -2.45 7.11
C GLY A 135 21.83 -3.74 7.24
N GLU A 136 20.58 -3.66 7.64
CA GLU A 136 19.63 -4.78 7.58
C GLU A 136 18.73 -4.63 6.36
N ALA A 137 18.53 -5.73 5.62
CA ALA A 137 17.64 -5.77 4.47
C ALA A 137 17.15 -7.19 4.23
N SER A 138 15.88 -7.34 3.92
CA SER A 138 15.29 -8.59 3.47
C SER A 138 14.26 -8.33 2.36
N ILE A 139 14.09 -9.31 1.47
CA ILE A 139 12.99 -9.26 0.51
C ILE A 139 11.68 -9.50 1.26
N PRO A 140 10.71 -8.58 1.17
CA PRO A 140 9.48 -8.68 1.94
C PRO A 140 8.58 -9.84 1.49
N VAL A 141 7.82 -10.39 2.43
CA VAL A 141 6.72 -11.32 2.13
C VAL A 141 5.60 -10.52 1.44
N PRO A 142 5.15 -10.92 0.23
CA PRO A 142 4.07 -10.21 -0.44
C PRO A 142 2.69 -10.67 0.04
N LEU A 143 1.79 -9.70 0.25
CA LEU A 143 0.36 -9.89 0.41
C LEU A 143 -0.27 -9.66 -0.96
N MET A 144 -0.61 -10.75 -1.68
CA MET A 144 -1.04 -10.69 -3.08
C MET A 144 -2.57 -10.72 -3.17
N ASN A 145 -3.19 -9.62 -3.54
CA ASN A 145 -4.64 -9.51 -3.69
C ASN A 145 -5.13 -10.29 -4.92
N ILE A 146 -5.75 -11.45 -4.74
CA ILE A 146 -6.21 -12.33 -5.84
C ILE A 146 -7.73 -12.35 -6.03
N LEU A 147 -8.52 -11.90 -5.01
CA LEU A 147 -9.97 -11.77 -5.09
C LEU A 147 -10.41 -10.45 -4.49
N ASN A 148 -11.18 -9.69 -5.25
CA ASN A 148 -11.65 -8.35 -4.92
C ASN A 148 -13.14 -8.29 -4.62
N GLY A 149 -13.50 -7.48 -3.63
CA GLY A 149 -14.85 -7.02 -3.34
C GLY A 149 -14.86 -5.53 -2.99
N GLY A 150 -15.79 -5.08 -2.18
CA GLY A 150 -15.89 -3.72 -1.68
C GLY A 150 -15.77 -2.65 -2.77
N ALA A 151 -15.06 -1.58 -2.49
CA ALA A 151 -14.82 -0.47 -3.43
C ALA A 151 -13.92 -0.85 -4.62
N HIS A 152 -13.18 -1.97 -4.55
CA HIS A 152 -12.26 -2.42 -5.61
C HIS A 152 -12.92 -3.24 -6.72
N ALA A 153 -14.19 -3.60 -6.57
CA ALA A 153 -14.90 -4.43 -7.53
C ALA A 153 -16.38 -4.04 -7.64
N ASN A 154 -16.96 -4.25 -8.81
CA ASN A 154 -18.41 -4.17 -8.98
C ASN A 154 -19.04 -5.55 -8.70
N SER A 155 -19.03 -5.95 -7.42
CA SER A 155 -19.54 -7.23 -6.91
C SER A 155 -20.39 -7.00 -5.66
N ASN A 156 -21.00 -8.08 -5.15
CA ASN A 156 -21.78 -8.06 -3.91
C ASN A 156 -20.99 -8.54 -2.68
N VAL A 157 -19.67 -8.61 -2.78
CA VAL A 157 -18.77 -8.98 -1.68
C VAL A 157 -18.40 -7.71 -0.93
N ASP A 158 -18.61 -7.67 0.39
CA ASP A 158 -18.34 -6.48 1.21
C ASP A 158 -16.85 -6.35 1.54
N VAL A 159 -16.17 -7.47 1.86
CA VAL A 159 -14.71 -7.51 2.12
C VAL A 159 -13.94 -7.11 0.86
N GLN A 160 -13.06 -6.12 0.99
CA GLN A 160 -12.43 -5.46 -0.16
C GLN A 160 -11.37 -6.32 -0.84
N GLU A 161 -10.54 -7.04 -0.05
CA GLU A 161 -9.45 -7.84 -0.61
C GLU A 161 -9.26 -9.16 0.13
N PHE A 162 -9.09 -10.22 -0.65
CA PHE A 162 -8.64 -11.53 -0.16
C PHE A 162 -7.27 -11.81 -0.78
N MET A 163 -6.25 -11.83 0.08
CA MET A 163 -4.86 -11.93 -0.32
C MET A 163 -4.27 -13.29 0.03
N VAL A 164 -3.35 -13.78 -0.78
CA VAL A 164 -2.48 -14.91 -0.43
C VAL A 164 -1.13 -14.40 0.03
N VAL A 165 -0.59 -15.06 1.06
CA VAL A 165 0.66 -14.72 1.75
C VAL A 165 1.59 -15.91 1.70
N PRO A 166 2.48 -16.02 0.69
CA PRO A 166 3.40 -17.14 0.52
C PRO A 166 4.65 -16.99 1.40
N HIS A 167 4.51 -17.25 2.70
CA HIS A 167 5.58 -17.06 3.70
C HIS A 167 6.46 -18.29 3.91
N GLY A 168 5.96 -19.52 3.65
CA GLY A 168 6.66 -20.76 3.91
C GLY A 168 7.63 -21.18 2.78
N PHE A 169 8.49 -20.26 2.31
CA PHE A 169 9.45 -20.50 1.24
C PHE A 169 10.83 -19.97 1.60
N ASP A 170 11.88 -20.62 1.08
CA ASP A 170 13.27 -20.25 1.33
C ASP A 170 13.72 -19.03 0.53
N SER A 171 12.95 -18.60 -0.49
CA SER A 171 13.30 -17.49 -1.36
C SER A 171 12.09 -16.79 -1.97
N TYR A 172 12.27 -15.52 -2.27
CA TYR A 172 11.25 -14.71 -2.93
C TYR A 172 10.82 -15.24 -4.31
N PRO A 173 11.72 -15.69 -5.22
CA PRO A 173 11.29 -16.26 -6.50
C PRO A 173 10.34 -17.46 -6.35
N GLU A 174 10.55 -18.33 -5.36
CA GLU A 174 9.66 -19.46 -5.08
C GLU A 174 8.32 -19.00 -4.49
N ALA A 175 8.35 -18.02 -3.60
CA ALA A 175 7.14 -17.39 -3.06
C ALA A 175 6.31 -16.72 -4.15
N LEU A 176 6.94 -15.97 -5.06
CA LEU A 176 6.27 -15.34 -6.20
C LEU A 176 5.70 -16.38 -7.17
N ARG A 177 6.43 -17.48 -7.43
CA ARG A 177 5.92 -18.61 -8.22
C ARG A 177 4.65 -19.18 -7.61
N ALA A 178 4.67 -19.47 -6.31
CA ALA A 178 3.52 -20.01 -5.60
C ALA A 178 2.30 -19.06 -5.71
N GLY A 179 2.46 -17.76 -5.41
CA GLY A 179 1.38 -16.80 -5.54
C GLY A 179 0.81 -16.70 -6.96
N THR A 180 1.66 -16.80 -7.98
CA THR A 180 1.24 -16.78 -9.39
C THR A 180 0.48 -18.06 -9.77
N GLU A 181 0.95 -19.22 -9.36
CA GLU A 181 0.28 -20.51 -9.60
C GLU A 181 -1.09 -20.56 -8.91
N ILE A 182 -1.19 -20.02 -7.67
CA ILE A 182 -2.46 -19.91 -6.93
C ILE A 182 -3.42 -18.96 -7.63
N TYR A 183 -2.93 -17.81 -8.14
CA TYR A 183 -3.76 -16.89 -8.93
C TYR A 183 -4.39 -17.58 -10.15
N HIS A 184 -3.62 -18.39 -10.87
CA HIS A 184 -4.13 -19.17 -12.01
C HIS A 184 -5.06 -20.31 -11.58
N SER A 185 -4.79 -20.96 -10.44
CA SER A 185 -5.68 -21.95 -9.83
C SER A 185 -7.02 -21.34 -9.47
N LEU A 186 -7.04 -20.15 -8.81
CA LEU A 186 -8.29 -19.44 -8.49
C LEU A 186 -9.10 -19.13 -9.74
N ARG A 187 -8.45 -18.72 -10.83
CA ARG A 187 -9.13 -18.50 -12.12
C ARG A 187 -9.84 -19.76 -12.61
N ALA A 188 -9.18 -20.92 -12.50
CA ALA A 188 -9.76 -22.19 -12.93
C ALA A 188 -10.95 -22.57 -12.04
N VAL A 189 -10.80 -22.50 -10.73
CA VAL A 189 -11.86 -22.78 -9.74
C VAL A 189 -13.09 -21.89 -9.97
N LEU A 190 -12.93 -20.57 -10.10
CA LEU A 190 -14.02 -19.64 -10.36
C LEU A 190 -14.69 -19.90 -11.72
N LYS A 191 -13.92 -20.30 -12.74
CA LYS A 191 -14.46 -20.65 -14.05
C LYS A 191 -15.33 -21.92 -13.98
N GLU A 192 -14.90 -22.95 -13.27
CA GLU A 192 -15.64 -24.19 -13.07
C GLU A 192 -16.93 -23.94 -12.29
N ALA A 193 -16.89 -23.07 -11.29
CA ALA A 193 -18.05 -22.65 -10.51
C ALA A 193 -19.01 -21.72 -11.29
N GLY A 194 -18.64 -21.27 -12.50
CA GLY A 194 -19.44 -20.31 -13.28
C GLY A 194 -19.41 -18.89 -12.72
N LEU A 195 -18.42 -18.57 -11.87
CA LEU A 195 -18.28 -17.30 -11.15
C LEU A 195 -17.17 -16.42 -11.72
N LEU A 196 -16.45 -16.86 -12.76
CA LEU A 196 -15.38 -16.06 -13.35
C LEU A 196 -15.97 -14.84 -14.05
N GLY A 197 -15.79 -13.69 -13.41
CA GLY A 197 -16.15 -12.36 -13.91
C GLY A 197 -14.93 -11.58 -14.42
N GLY A 198 -14.99 -10.25 -14.30
CA GLY A 198 -13.87 -9.35 -14.54
C GLY A 198 -12.81 -9.41 -13.45
N VAL A 199 -11.87 -8.48 -13.53
CA VAL A 199 -10.88 -8.22 -12.49
C VAL A 199 -11.11 -6.84 -11.88
N GLY A 200 -10.80 -6.69 -10.61
CA GLY A 200 -10.82 -5.40 -9.90
C GLY A 200 -9.65 -4.49 -10.29
N ASP A 201 -9.61 -3.32 -9.69
CA ASP A 201 -8.58 -2.29 -9.94
C ASP A 201 -7.16 -2.80 -9.67
N GLU A 202 -7.02 -3.75 -8.76
CA GLU A 202 -5.73 -4.32 -8.34
C GLU A 202 -5.38 -5.65 -9.01
N GLY A 203 -6.22 -6.11 -9.94
CA GLY A 203 -5.96 -7.30 -10.76
C GLY A 203 -6.52 -8.61 -10.19
N GLY A 204 -7.08 -8.63 -8.96
CA GLY A 204 -7.79 -9.75 -8.39
C GLY A 204 -9.13 -10.00 -9.10
N PHE A 205 -9.62 -11.26 -9.08
CA PHE A 205 -10.93 -11.60 -9.66
C PHE A 205 -12.07 -11.00 -8.82
N ALA A 206 -13.16 -10.63 -9.46
CA ALA A 206 -14.31 -9.97 -8.84
C ALA A 206 -15.60 -10.80 -9.02
N PRO A 207 -15.75 -11.95 -8.35
CA PRO A 207 -16.96 -12.76 -8.43
C PRO A 207 -18.09 -12.15 -7.61
N ASN A 208 -19.34 -12.48 -7.97
CA ASN A 208 -20.48 -12.33 -7.08
C ASN A 208 -20.60 -13.59 -6.22
N LEU A 209 -20.53 -13.42 -4.89
CA LEU A 209 -20.58 -14.52 -3.93
C LEU A 209 -21.81 -14.38 -3.02
N PRO A 210 -22.43 -15.48 -2.57
CA PRO A 210 -23.58 -15.41 -1.68
C PRO A 210 -23.25 -14.84 -0.28
N ARG A 211 -22.00 -14.94 0.16
CA ARG A 211 -21.47 -14.41 1.43
C ARG A 211 -19.97 -14.16 1.33
N ASN A 212 -19.45 -13.29 2.18
CA ASN A 212 -18.01 -12.97 2.22
C ASN A 212 -17.13 -14.19 2.53
N GLU A 213 -17.58 -15.07 3.42
CA GLU A 213 -16.87 -16.31 3.80
C GLU A 213 -16.57 -17.23 2.59
N GLU A 214 -17.41 -17.22 1.54
CA GLU A 214 -17.14 -17.98 0.32
C GLU A 214 -15.85 -17.53 -0.38
N GLY A 215 -15.45 -16.25 -0.22
CA GLY A 215 -14.15 -15.76 -0.70
C GLY A 215 -12.99 -16.50 -0.06
N LEU A 216 -13.04 -16.68 1.27
CA LEU A 216 -12.04 -17.45 2.02
C LEU A 216 -11.99 -18.92 1.54
N ARG A 217 -13.15 -19.54 1.37
CA ARG A 217 -13.25 -20.92 0.87
C ARG A 217 -12.62 -21.06 -0.52
N TYR A 218 -12.91 -20.17 -1.45
CA TYR A 218 -12.35 -20.23 -2.81
C TYR A 218 -10.84 -19.98 -2.82
N VAL A 219 -10.32 -19.12 -1.94
CA VAL A 219 -8.88 -18.91 -1.80
C VAL A 219 -8.18 -20.15 -1.27
N VAL A 220 -8.73 -20.81 -0.23
CA VAL A 220 -8.20 -22.09 0.28
C VAL A 220 -8.23 -23.18 -0.79
N GLU A 221 -9.34 -23.29 -1.54
CA GLU A 221 -9.45 -24.23 -2.65
C GLU A 221 -8.40 -23.96 -3.74
N ALA A 222 -8.13 -22.70 -4.04
CA ALA A 222 -7.11 -22.30 -5.01
C ALA A 222 -5.68 -22.62 -4.54
N ILE A 223 -5.37 -22.41 -3.25
CA ILE A 223 -4.07 -22.76 -2.64
C ILE A 223 -3.87 -24.27 -2.76
N THR A 224 -4.85 -25.06 -2.33
CA THR A 224 -4.79 -26.54 -2.38
C THR A 224 -4.74 -27.04 -3.83
N GLY A 225 -5.54 -26.46 -4.73
CA GLY A 225 -5.59 -26.83 -6.15
C GLY A 225 -4.27 -26.51 -6.89
N ALA A 226 -3.50 -25.54 -6.41
CA ALA A 226 -2.14 -25.25 -6.90
C ALA A 226 -1.06 -26.18 -6.31
N GLY A 227 -1.43 -27.06 -5.36
CA GLY A 227 -0.52 -28.03 -4.75
C GLY A 227 0.24 -27.52 -3.53
N TYR A 228 -0.22 -26.42 -2.91
CA TYR A 228 0.37 -25.84 -1.70
C TYR A 228 -0.46 -26.15 -0.45
N THR A 229 0.19 -26.13 0.72
CA THR A 229 -0.45 -26.40 2.01
C THR A 229 -0.92 -25.08 2.64
N PRO A 230 -2.27 -24.85 2.80
CA PRO A 230 -2.79 -23.69 3.50
C PRO A 230 -2.30 -23.65 4.95
N GLY A 231 -1.88 -22.46 5.40
CA GLY A 231 -1.40 -22.24 6.76
C GLY A 231 0.06 -22.60 7.03
N GLU A 232 0.67 -23.46 6.21
CA GLU A 232 2.08 -23.83 6.34
C GLU A 232 2.97 -23.12 5.29
N GLN A 233 2.57 -23.19 4.03
CA GLN A 233 3.31 -22.57 2.94
C GLN A 233 2.71 -21.25 2.53
N VAL A 234 1.37 -21.19 2.50
CA VAL A 234 0.62 -20.01 2.08
C VAL A 234 -0.56 -19.79 3.01
N SER A 235 -0.62 -18.64 3.62
CA SER A 235 -1.73 -18.18 4.45
C SER A 235 -2.59 -17.15 3.72
N ILE A 236 -3.64 -16.67 4.39
CA ILE A 236 -4.57 -15.67 3.89
C ILE A 236 -4.37 -14.36 4.65
N ALA A 237 -4.43 -13.23 3.95
CA ALA A 237 -4.64 -11.93 4.55
C ALA A 237 -5.93 -11.31 3.99
N LEU A 238 -6.61 -10.52 4.82
CA LEU A 238 -7.80 -9.77 4.44
C LEU A 238 -7.52 -8.27 4.54
N ASP A 239 -8.06 -7.50 3.60
CA ASP A 239 -8.37 -6.10 3.79
C ASP A 239 -9.89 -5.98 3.79
N VAL A 240 -10.45 -5.65 4.94
CA VAL A 240 -11.89 -5.59 5.11
C VAL A 240 -12.43 -4.24 4.68
N ALA A 241 -11.65 -3.17 4.86
CA ALA A 241 -12.04 -1.79 4.60
C ALA A 241 -13.42 -1.45 5.21
N SER A 242 -13.59 -1.78 6.50
CA SER A 242 -14.90 -1.76 7.17
C SER A 242 -15.58 -0.38 7.20
N GLN A 243 -14.82 0.70 7.00
CA GLN A 243 -15.37 2.04 6.86
C GLN A 243 -16.37 2.15 5.69
N GLU A 244 -16.20 1.37 4.62
CA GLU A 244 -17.04 1.39 3.42
C GLU A 244 -18.48 0.87 3.68
N PHE A 245 -18.67 0.04 4.71
CA PHE A 245 -19.98 -0.49 5.10
C PHE A 245 -20.40 -0.13 6.54
N LEU A 246 -19.71 0.84 7.15
CA LEU A 246 -20.11 1.43 8.43
C LEU A 246 -21.19 2.50 8.18
N HIS A 247 -22.34 2.35 8.85
CA HIS A 247 -23.47 3.27 8.85
C HIS A 247 -23.79 3.73 10.27
N ASP A 248 -24.73 4.67 10.42
CA ASP A 248 -25.12 5.21 11.73
C ASP A 248 -25.66 4.15 12.71
N ASP A 249 -26.21 3.03 12.20
CA ASP A 249 -26.78 1.92 12.96
C ASP A 249 -25.86 0.72 13.12
N GLY A 250 -24.65 0.76 12.58
CA GLY A 250 -23.64 -0.28 12.69
C GLY A 250 -23.00 -0.70 11.37
N TYR A 251 -22.30 -1.81 11.39
CA TYR A 251 -21.63 -2.40 10.22
C TYR A 251 -22.59 -3.28 9.42
N HIS A 252 -22.77 -2.96 8.14
CA HIS A 252 -23.65 -3.69 7.24
C HIS A 252 -22.87 -4.72 6.41
N ILE A 253 -22.82 -5.97 6.84
CA ILE A 253 -22.09 -7.06 6.19
C ILE A 253 -22.97 -8.29 5.99
N ASP A 254 -22.90 -8.93 4.82
CA ASP A 254 -23.72 -10.12 4.46
C ASP A 254 -25.23 -9.90 4.70
N GLY A 255 -25.72 -8.68 4.48
CA GLY A 255 -27.12 -8.30 4.68
C GLY A 255 -27.57 -8.23 6.14
N LYS A 256 -26.63 -8.17 7.10
CA LYS A 256 -26.87 -8.01 8.54
C LYS A 256 -26.28 -6.71 9.02
N VAL A 257 -26.87 -6.16 10.08
CA VAL A 257 -26.30 -5.03 10.83
C VAL A 257 -25.64 -5.59 12.10
N MET A 258 -24.38 -5.25 12.32
CA MET A 258 -23.57 -5.73 13.44
C MET A 258 -22.96 -4.56 14.20
N SER A 259 -22.87 -4.67 15.53
CA SER A 259 -21.98 -3.84 16.34
C SER A 259 -20.51 -4.21 16.07
N GLY A 260 -19.55 -3.35 16.47
CA GLY A 260 -18.13 -3.67 16.36
C GLY A 260 -17.74 -4.96 17.08
N SER A 261 -18.31 -5.21 18.27
CA SER A 261 -18.07 -6.46 19.02
C SER A 261 -18.59 -7.69 18.28
N GLU A 262 -19.79 -7.64 17.65
CA GLU A 262 -20.34 -8.75 16.86
C GLU A 262 -19.54 -8.97 15.58
N LEU A 263 -19.09 -7.90 14.92
CA LEU A 263 -18.22 -7.99 13.75
C LEU A 263 -16.86 -8.62 14.12
N GLY A 264 -16.29 -8.21 15.26
CA GLY A 264 -15.07 -8.82 15.79
C GLY A 264 -15.23 -10.32 16.12
N GLN A 265 -16.42 -10.76 16.58
CA GLN A 265 -16.73 -12.18 16.79
C GLN A 265 -16.82 -12.94 15.46
N LEU A 266 -17.36 -12.33 14.40
CA LEU A 266 -17.37 -12.92 13.06
C LEU A 266 -15.93 -13.16 12.57
N TYR A 267 -15.02 -12.19 12.73
CA TYR A 267 -13.62 -12.38 12.37
C TYR A 267 -12.94 -13.45 13.21
N SER A 268 -13.26 -13.53 14.53
CA SER A 268 -12.73 -14.61 15.37
C SER A 268 -13.15 -15.99 14.85
N SER A 269 -14.39 -16.15 14.38
CA SER A 269 -14.85 -17.43 13.78
C SER A 269 -14.11 -17.74 12.48
N TRP A 270 -13.80 -16.74 11.65
CA TRP A 270 -13.00 -16.95 10.44
C TRP A 270 -11.55 -17.32 10.76
N LEU A 271 -10.97 -16.74 11.83
CA LEU A 271 -9.63 -17.12 12.31
C LEU A 271 -9.56 -18.56 12.83
N ASP A 272 -10.68 -19.09 13.34
CA ASP A 272 -10.76 -20.49 13.82
C ASP A 272 -10.87 -21.48 12.64
N ASP A 273 -11.52 -21.09 11.54
CA ASP A 273 -11.85 -21.97 10.43
C ASP A 273 -10.87 -21.86 9.23
N TYR A 274 -10.14 -20.74 9.10
CA TYR A 274 -9.29 -20.44 7.95
C TYR A 274 -7.88 -20.00 8.38
N PRO A 275 -6.85 -20.26 7.56
CA PRO A 275 -5.46 -19.90 7.87
C PRO A 275 -5.19 -18.41 7.63
N ILE A 276 -5.91 -17.53 8.34
CA ILE A 276 -5.77 -16.08 8.25
C ILE A 276 -4.67 -15.63 9.20
N VAL A 277 -3.67 -14.91 8.68
CA VAL A 277 -2.53 -14.38 9.44
C VAL A 277 -2.57 -12.86 9.59
N SER A 278 -3.40 -12.16 8.80
CA SER A 278 -3.48 -10.70 8.82
C SER A 278 -4.88 -10.22 8.46
N ILE A 279 -5.39 -9.23 9.20
CA ILE A 279 -6.65 -8.53 8.92
C ILE A 279 -6.38 -7.02 8.96
N GLU A 280 -6.58 -6.36 7.82
CA GLU A 280 -6.46 -4.92 7.64
C GLU A 280 -7.84 -4.26 7.75
N ASP A 281 -7.88 -3.12 8.42
CA ASP A 281 -9.05 -2.28 8.67
C ASP A 281 -10.32 -3.05 9.05
N PRO A 282 -10.24 -3.88 10.12
CA PRO A 282 -11.39 -4.65 10.59
C PRO A 282 -12.55 -3.77 11.11
N PHE A 283 -12.31 -2.51 11.45
CA PHE A 283 -13.30 -1.56 11.96
C PHE A 283 -13.10 -0.17 11.33
N GLY A 284 -14.09 0.71 11.53
CA GLY A 284 -14.04 2.09 11.07
C GLY A 284 -12.85 2.89 11.63
N GLU A 285 -12.45 3.94 10.90
CA GLU A 285 -11.25 4.74 11.17
C GLU A 285 -11.24 5.50 12.52
N ASP A 286 -12.40 5.64 13.17
CA ASP A 286 -12.56 6.30 14.47
C ASP A 286 -13.20 5.37 15.53
N ASP A 287 -13.45 4.09 15.23
CA ASP A 287 -14.02 3.10 16.17
C ASP A 287 -12.93 2.45 17.06
N TRP A 288 -12.13 3.29 17.73
CA TRP A 288 -10.99 2.87 18.55
C TRP A 288 -11.30 1.79 19.57
N ASP A 289 -12.51 1.79 20.14
CA ASP A 289 -12.93 0.81 21.16
C ASP A 289 -13.00 -0.61 20.58
N SER A 290 -13.58 -0.77 19.38
CA SER A 290 -13.64 -2.06 18.69
C SER A 290 -12.26 -2.56 18.26
N TRP A 291 -11.39 -1.66 17.82
CA TRP A 291 -9.99 -1.98 17.50
C TRP A 291 -9.25 -2.54 18.72
N VAL A 292 -9.33 -1.84 19.86
CA VAL A 292 -8.68 -2.26 21.13
C VAL A 292 -9.23 -3.60 21.61
N GLU A 293 -10.57 -3.77 21.63
CA GLU A 293 -11.21 -5.02 22.03
C GLU A 293 -10.72 -6.20 21.19
N PHE A 294 -10.72 -6.05 19.87
CA PHE A 294 -10.33 -7.11 18.94
C PHE A 294 -8.84 -7.43 19.04
N THR A 295 -7.97 -6.41 19.11
CA THR A 295 -6.52 -6.61 19.21
C THR A 295 -6.13 -7.27 20.53
N GLN A 296 -6.78 -6.92 21.65
CA GLN A 296 -6.56 -7.61 22.93
C GLN A 296 -6.98 -9.08 22.87
N ARG A 297 -8.06 -9.39 22.15
CA ARG A 297 -8.57 -10.74 22.02
C ARG A 297 -7.77 -11.59 21.06
N GLU A 298 -7.44 -11.08 19.87
CA GLU A 298 -6.92 -11.85 18.74
C GLU A 298 -5.48 -11.51 18.34
N GLY A 299 -4.96 -10.36 18.75
CA GLY A 299 -3.65 -9.86 18.31
C GLY A 299 -2.45 -10.74 18.66
N HIS A 300 -2.63 -11.76 19.49
CA HIS A 300 -1.61 -12.75 19.81
C HIS A 300 -1.47 -13.84 18.74
N ARG A 301 -2.44 -13.97 17.81
CA ARG A 301 -2.47 -14.99 16.75
C ARG A 301 -2.71 -14.42 15.35
N VAL A 302 -3.00 -13.12 15.23
CA VAL A 302 -3.24 -12.46 13.95
C VAL A 302 -2.63 -11.06 13.93
N GLN A 303 -2.12 -10.67 12.79
CA GLN A 303 -1.70 -9.30 12.54
C GLN A 303 -2.94 -8.43 12.30
N VAL A 304 -3.17 -7.43 13.16
CA VAL A 304 -4.24 -6.44 13.04
C VAL A 304 -3.65 -5.16 12.49
N VAL A 305 -4.00 -4.82 11.25
CA VAL A 305 -3.33 -3.76 10.48
C VAL A 305 -4.22 -2.53 10.38
N GLY A 306 -3.69 -1.36 10.77
CA GLY A 306 -4.36 -0.09 10.51
C GLY A 306 -3.87 0.56 9.22
N ASP A 307 -4.78 0.75 8.24
CA ASP A 307 -4.61 1.58 7.05
C ASP A 307 -5.32 2.93 7.26
N ASP A 308 -6.64 3.01 7.07
CA ASP A 308 -7.42 4.23 7.28
C ASP A 308 -7.39 4.69 8.74
N LEU A 309 -7.19 3.78 9.68
CA LEU A 309 -6.97 4.10 11.08
C LEU A 309 -5.79 5.05 11.29
N TYR A 310 -4.69 4.85 10.56
CA TYR A 310 -3.43 5.60 10.77
C TYR A 310 -3.08 6.53 9.62
N VAL A 311 -3.46 6.23 8.40
CA VAL A 311 -3.15 6.99 7.17
C VAL A 311 -1.67 7.40 7.07
N THR A 312 -0.76 6.52 7.50
CA THR A 312 0.69 6.79 7.57
C THR A 312 1.03 8.06 8.39
N ASN A 313 0.15 8.46 9.32
CA ASN A 313 0.29 9.67 10.13
C ASN A 313 0.92 9.34 11.49
N PRO A 314 2.04 10.01 11.88
CA PRO A 314 2.76 9.70 13.11
C PRO A 314 1.95 10.00 14.38
N GLU A 315 1.07 11.00 14.37
CA GLU A 315 0.24 11.35 15.55
C GLU A 315 -0.83 10.29 15.79
N ARG A 316 -1.51 9.83 14.71
CA ARG A 316 -2.51 8.74 14.81
C ARG A 316 -1.85 7.42 15.18
N LEU A 317 -0.67 7.12 14.63
CA LEU A 317 0.10 5.94 15.02
C LEU A 317 0.50 5.99 16.50
N ALA A 318 1.01 7.14 16.99
CA ALA A 318 1.34 7.31 18.40
C ALA A 318 0.15 7.02 19.31
N HIS A 319 -1.03 7.55 18.95
CA HIS A 319 -2.26 7.28 19.69
C HIS A 319 -2.63 5.80 19.70
N GLY A 320 -2.61 5.13 18.54
CA GLY A 320 -2.92 3.71 18.44
C GLY A 320 -1.96 2.81 19.22
N ILE A 321 -0.66 3.15 19.22
CA ILE A 321 0.35 2.48 20.04
C ILE A 321 0.03 2.62 21.53
N ASP A 322 -0.27 3.84 21.98
CA ASP A 322 -0.55 4.15 23.39
C ASP A 322 -1.73 3.36 23.94
N ILE A 323 -2.79 3.20 23.15
CA ILE A 323 -4.00 2.48 23.57
C ILE A 323 -4.02 0.99 23.17
N GLY A 324 -3.04 0.51 22.40
CA GLY A 324 -2.99 -0.88 21.93
C GLY A 324 -4.06 -1.22 20.90
N ALA A 325 -4.36 -0.30 19.98
CA ALA A 325 -5.44 -0.45 19.01
C ALA A 325 -5.15 -1.50 17.92
N SER A 326 -3.87 -1.71 17.58
CA SER A 326 -3.44 -2.68 16.56
C SER A 326 -2.03 -3.19 16.88
N ASN A 327 -1.46 -4.04 16.00
CA ASN A 327 -0.08 -4.51 16.12
C ASN A 327 0.71 -4.35 14.81
N ALA A 328 0.11 -3.74 13.78
CA ALA A 328 0.76 -3.45 12.52
C ALA A 328 0.16 -2.20 11.85
N ILE A 329 0.91 -1.63 10.92
CA ILE A 329 0.50 -0.45 10.13
C ILE A 329 0.74 -0.68 8.64
N LEU A 330 -0.20 -0.24 7.81
CA LEU A 330 0.00 -0.09 6.38
C LEU A 330 0.68 1.26 6.09
N ILE A 331 1.68 1.25 5.22
CA ILE A 331 2.49 2.42 4.88
C ILE A 331 2.26 2.79 3.42
N LYS A 332 1.70 3.96 3.17
CA LYS A 332 1.44 4.52 1.85
C LYS A 332 2.08 5.90 1.73
N LEU A 333 3.07 6.05 0.85
CA LEU A 333 3.86 7.28 0.73
C LEU A 333 2.99 8.51 0.46
N ASN A 334 1.95 8.36 -0.36
CA ASN A 334 1.09 9.48 -0.74
C ASN A 334 0.06 9.87 0.33
N GLN A 335 -0.17 9.05 1.37
CA GLN A 335 -1.01 9.42 2.51
C GLN A 335 -0.35 10.48 3.39
N ILE A 336 1.00 10.53 3.39
CA ILE A 336 1.78 11.51 4.18
C ILE A 336 2.48 12.53 3.28
N GLY A 337 3.04 12.16 2.13
CA GLY A 337 3.44 13.05 1.05
C GLY A 337 4.92 13.31 0.88
N THR A 338 5.82 12.76 1.73
CA THR A 338 7.27 12.79 1.51
C THR A 338 7.93 11.46 1.89
N VAL A 339 9.11 11.20 1.32
CA VAL A 339 9.92 10.02 1.68
C VAL A 339 10.40 10.13 3.13
N THR A 340 10.86 11.31 3.55
CA THR A 340 11.36 11.51 4.93
C THR A 340 10.29 11.21 5.97
N GLU A 341 9.07 11.76 5.83
CA GLU A 341 7.99 11.48 6.77
C GLU A 341 7.62 9.99 6.77
N THR A 342 7.59 9.36 5.59
CA THR A 342 7.33 7.91 5.47
C THR A 342 8.34 7.08 6.25
N LEU A 343 9.64 7.38 6.09
CA LEU A 343 10.71 6.68 6.82
C LEU A 343 10.63 6.88 8.33
N VAL A 344 10.22 8.07 8.78
CA VAL A 344 9.98 8.36 10.21
C VAL A 344 8.85 7.49 10.76
N VAL A 345 7.74 7.35 10.04
CA VAL A 345 6.61 6.52 10.50
C VAL A 345 7.00 5.04 10.54
N ILE A 346 7.75 4.53 9.53
CA ILE A 346 8.27 3.16 9.54
C ILE A 346 9.16 2.93 10.77
N ALA A 347 10.11 3.83 11.03
CA ALA A 347 11.02 3.72 12.17
C ALA A 347 10.25 3.74 13.51
N MET A 348 9.23 4.59 13.62
CA MET A 348 8.37 4.69 14.80
C MET A 348 7.58 3.38 15.04
N ALA A 349 6.98 2.81 14.00
CA ALA A 349 6.25 1.56 14.06
C ALA A 349 7.17 0.40 14.51
N LYS A 350 8.34 0.28 13.88
CA LYS A 350 9.35 -0.75 14.22
C LYS A 350 9.83 -0.60 15.67
N ALA A 351 10.08 0.63 16.14
CA ALA A 351 10.51 0.88 17.53
C ALA A 351 9.43 0.47 18.55
N ALA A 352 8.16 0.49 18.17
CA ALA A 352 7.05 0.02 18.99
C ALA A 352 6.76 -1.50 18.86
N GLY A 353 7.52 -2.22 18.04
CA GLY A 353 7.29 -3.65 17.76
C GLY A 353 6.12 -3.93 16.83
N TYR A 354 5.64 -2.92 16.09
CA TYR A 354 4.57 -3.07 15.08
C TYR A 354 5.11 -3.70 13.81
N GLY A 355 4.32 -4.57 13.19
CA GLY A 355 4.53 -4.98 11.81
C GLY A 355 4.39 -3.78 10.84
N THR A 356 5.20 -3.75 9.80
CA THR A 356 5.13 -2.71 8.76
C THR A 356 4.88 -3.35 7.40
N ILE A 357 3.89 -2.84 6.66
CA ILE A 357 3.54 -3.34 5.32
C ILE A 357 3.61 -2.15 4.37
N ILE A 358 4.59 -2.16 3.46
CA ILE A 358 4.68 -1.11 2.43
C ILE A 358 3.64 -1.40 1.36
N SER A 359 2.81 -0.42 1.04
CA SER A 359 1.63 -0.63 0.21
C SER A 359 1.61 0.26 -1.03
N HIS A 360 1.02 -0.31 -2.08
CA HIS A 360 0.56 0.41 -3.26
C HIS A 360 -0.74 1.20 -2.97
N ARG A 361 -1.31 1.79 -4.02
CA ARG A 361 -2.68 2.32 -4.04
C ARG A 361 -3.49 1.64 -5.16
N SER A 362 -4.82 1.81 -5.12
CA SER A 362 -5.71 1.30 -6.18
C SER A 362 -5.40 1.92 -7.55
N GLY A 363 -5.10 3.21 -7.62
CA GLY A 363 -4.59 3.88 -8.81
C GLY A 363 -3.07 3.91 -8.81
N GLU A 364 -2.44 2.99 -9.52
CA GLU A 364 -0.99 2.83 -9.57
C GLU A 364 -0.39 3.28 -10.91
N THR A 365 0.94 3.37 -10.92
CA THR A 365 1.74 3.67 -12.09
C THR A 365 2.78 2.56 -12.29
N ALA A 366 3.65 2.68 -13.30
CA ALA A 366 4.78 1.77 -13.48
C ALA A 366 5.93 2.03 -12.49
N ASP A 367 5.81 3.01 -11.59
CA ASP A 367 6.80 3.30 -10.55
C ASP A 367 6.90 2.15 -9.56
N SER A 368 8.13 1.73 -9.23
CA SER A 368 8.41 0.57 -8.37
C SER A 368 9.12 0.91 -7.06
N ILE A 369 9.20 2.20 -6.69
CA ILE A 369 9.98 2.65 -5.53
C ILE A 369 9.57 1.99 -4.22
N ILE A 370 8.29 1.60 -4.08
CA ILE A 370 7.81 0.91 -2.88
C ILE A 370 8.51 -0.44 -2.65
N SER A 371 8.98 -1.10 -3.70
CA SER A 371 9.79 -2.32 -3.59
C SER A 371 11.15 -2.02 -2.97
N ASP A 372 11.81 -0.95 -3.43
CA ASP A 372 13.10 -0.53 -2.89
C ASP A 372 12.97 -0.06 -1.44
N ILE A 373 11.91 0.69 -1.12
CA ILE A 373 11.64 1.14 0.25
C ILE A 373 11.38 -0.05 1.16
N SER A 374 10.58 -1.02 0.73
CA SER A 374 10.26 -2.19 1.57
C SER A 374 11.50 -3.03 1.92
N VAL A 375 12.42 -3.19 0.96
CA VAL A 375 13.68 -3.90 1.19
C VAL A 375 14.65 -3.07 2.04
N GLY A 376 14.86 -1.81 1.67
CA GLY A 376 15.84 -0.94 2.33
C GLY A 376 15.50 -0.58 3.76
N THR A 377 14.21 -0.57 4.12
CA THR A 377 13.76 -0.36 5.51
C THR A 377 13.61 -1.66 6.29
N ASP A 378 13.88 -2.83 5.67
CA ASP A 378 13.59 -4.15 6.25
C ASP A 378 12.16 -4.20 6.82
N ALA A 379 11.17 -3.78 6.01
CA ALA A 379 9.78 -3.68 6.43
C ALA A 379 9.13 -5.06 6.66
N GLY A 380 9.72 -6.10 6.08
CA GLY A 380 9.26 -7.49 6.20
C GLY A 380 8.07 -7.84 5.30
N GLN A 381 7.23 -6.88 4.91
CA GLN A 381 6.02 -7.14 4.13
C GLN A 381 5.78 -6.07 3.07
N ILE A 382 5.13 -6.48 1.96
CA ILE A 382 4.66 -5.57 0.90
C ILE A 382 3.28 -6.00 0.41
N LYS A 383 2.38 -5.03 0.22
CA LYS A 383 1.06 -5.21 -0.38
C LYS A 383 1.04 -4.46 -1.71
N THR A 384 0.95 -5.19 -2.84
CA THR A 384 1.03 -4.56 -4.17
C THR A 384 0.13 -5.21 -5.24
N GLY A 385 -1.04 -5.73 -4.80
CA GLY A 385 -2.09 -6.26 -5.68
C GLY A 385 -1.82 -7.66 -6.19
N ALA A 386 -2.53 -8.06 -7.24
CA ALA A 386 -2.37 -9.37 -7.87
C ALA A 386 -1.04 -9.49 -8.64
N PRO A 387 -0.52 -10.71 -8.88
CA PRO A 387 0.63 -10.93 -9.75
C PRO A 387 0.25 -10.81 -11.25
N ALA A 388 -0.55 -9.81 -11.57
CA ALA A 388 -1.08 -9.48 -12.89
C ALA A 388 -1.22 -7.96 -13.03
N ARG A 389 -1.35 -7.44 -14.25
CA ARG A 389 -1.32 -6.03 -14.63
C ARG A 389 0.07 -5.38 -14.43
N SER A 390 0.51 -4.60 -15.41
CA SER A 390 1.88 -4.05 -15.44
C SER A 390 2.19 -3.08 -14.31
N ASP A 391 1.18 -2.36 -13.84
CA ASP A 391 1.26 -1.46 -12.69
C ASP A 391 1.57 -2.21 -11.37
N ARG A 392 1.16 -3.47 -11.25
CA ARG A 392 1.44 -4.35 -10.09
C ARG A 392 2.72 -5.15 -10.32
N THR A 393 2.84 -5.82 -11.47
CA THR A 393 4.02 -6.65 -11.77
C THR A 393 5.31 -5.86 -11.87
N ALA A 394 5.28 -4.54 -12.10
CA ALA A 394 6.45 -3.66 -12.02
C ALA A 394 7.15 -3.78 -10.65
N LYS A 395 6.37 -3.83 -9.55
CA LYS A 395 6.88 -3.96 -8.18
C LYS A 395 7.43 -5.36 -7.91
N TYR A 396 6.68 -6.41 -8.29
CA TYR A 396 7.15 -7.81 -8.18
C TYR A 396 8.43 -8.06 -8.97
N ASN A 397 8.52 -7.50 -10.17
CA ASN A 397 9.72 -7.62 -11.02
C ASN A 397 10.91 -6.84 -10.43
N GLN A 398 10.67 -5.70 -9.75
CA GLN A 398 11.73 -4.99 -9.05
C GLN A 398 12.26 -5.83 -7.87
N LEU A 399 11.40 -6.47 -7.09
CA LEU A 399 11.83 -7.39 -6.03
C LEU A 399 12.62 -8.58 -6.57
N LEU A 400 12.29 -9.11 -7.77
CA LEU A 400 13.11 -10.14 -8.43
C LEU A 400 14.52 -9.63 -8.73
N ARG A 401 14.66 -8.39 -9.27
CA ARG A 401 15.98 -7.80 -9.53
C ARG A 401 16.77 -7.60 -8.24
N ILE A 402 16.10 -7.09 -7.19
CA ILE A 402 16.74 -6.90 -5.87
C ILE A 402 17.17 -8.25 -5.29
N SER A 403 16.38 -9.32 -5.48
CA SER A 403 16.69 -10.65 -4.95
C SER A 403 17.97 -11.29 -5.53
N GLU A 404 18.49 -10.77 -6.64
CA GLU A 404 19.79 -11.18 -7.18
C GLU A 404 20.97 -10.73 -6.27
N ASN A 405 20.76 -9.68 -5.45
CA ASN A 405 21.79 -9.08 -4.58
C ASN A 405 21.39 -9.13 -3.08
N CYS A 406 20.12 -9.39 -2.75
CA CYS A 406 19.59 -9.55 -1.40
C CYS A 406 18.96 -10.94 -1.28
N ASN A 407 19.64 -11.87 -0.61
CA ASN A 407 19.23 -13.28 -0.59
C ASN A 407 18.33 -13.65 0.60
N LYS A 408 18.17 -12.75 1.58
CA LYS A 408 17.31 -12.98 2.75
C LYS A 408 15.85 -12.74 2.35
N TYR A 409 15.01 -13.77 2.44
CA TYR A 409 13.56 -13.63 2.39
C TYR A 409 13.06 -13.42 3.82
N ALA A 410 12.12 -12.49 4.03
CA ALA A 410 11.65 -12.16 5.36
C ALA A 410 10.89 -13.35 5.99
N ASP A 411 11.08 -13.53 7.30
CA ASP A 411 10.39 -14.54 8.12
C ASP A 411 9.39 -13.79 9.02
N MET A 412 8.12 -13.79 8.65
CA MET A 412 7.09 -12.93 9.24
C MET A 412 5.95 -13.68 9.92
N PHE A 413 5.70 -14.97 9.61
CA PHE A 413 4.53 -15.72 10.08
C PHE A 413 4.86 -17.15 10.50
#